data_a7a91c290d2482652d030cf2b3195349
#
_entry.id   a7a91c290d2482652d030cf2b3195349
#
_cell.length_a   1.000
_cell.length_b   1.000
_cell.length_c   1.000
_cell.angle_alpha   90.00
_cell.angle_beta   90.00
_cell.angle_gamma   90.00
#
_symmetry.space_group_name_H-M   'P 1'
#
loop_
_entity.id
_entity.type
_entity.pdbx_description
1 polymer ?
#
loop_
_entity_poly.entity_id
_entity_poly.type
_entity_poly.pdbx_seq_one_letter_code
_entity_poly.pdbx_strand_id
1 'polypeptide(L)'
;MNFVELFIKWKTKLECAEVNGLSSVRLLVDGYFPEKEIRMPETAAAVAHVAAVPKVRAWMKKTQRDCIQFGNLVMEGRDIGTNVFPETDFKFYLDATLAERSARRAADGVNENLAARDQRDSQRAVAPLMIALGAKVINNSAMTSEQTSRLLLEEIRKLMPAAK
;
A
#
# COMPACT_ATOMS: atom_id res chain seq x y z
N MET A 1 9.85 3.83 -26.21
CA MET A 1 8.55 3.14 -26.02
C MET A 1 7.80 3.92 -24.95
N ASN A 2 6.61 4.40 -25.26
CA ASN A 2 5.82 5.23 -24.34
C ASN A 2 5.14 4.32 -23.32
N PHE A 3 5.45 4.44 -22.03
CA PHE A 3 4.86 3.62 -20.96
C PHE A 3 3.32 3.62 -20.99
N VAL A 4 2.71 4.73 -21.40
CA VAL A 4 1.24 4.84 -21.50
C VAL A 4 0.67 3.91 -22.57
N GLU A 5 1.38 3.69 -23.68
CA GLU A 5 0.96 2.79 -24.75
C GLU A 5 1.04 1.30 -24.32
N LEU A 6 1.98 0.97 -23.44
CA LEU A 6 2.06 -0.36 -22.84
C LEU A 6 0.83 -0.67 -21.96
N PHE A 7 0.41 0.28 -21.11
CA PHE A 7 -0.77 0.09 -20.27
C PHE A 7 -2.07 -0.09 -21.05
N ILE A 8 -2.19 0.55 -22.22
CA ILE A 8 -3.36 0.41 -23.09
C ILE A 8 -3.42 -0.99 -23.72
N LYS A 9 -2.29 -1.64 -23.93
CA LYS A 9 -2.19 -2.97 -24.53
C LYS A 9 -2.44 -4.10 -23.55
N TRP A 10 -2.20 -3.89 -22.24
CA TRP A 10 -2.37 -4.94 -21.24
C TRP A 10 -3.84 -5.13 -20.88
N LYS A 11 -4.28 -6.37 -20.91
CA LYS A 11 -5.59 -6.75 -20.36
C LYS A 11 -5.41 -6.95 -18.85
N THR A 12 -5.80 -5.95 -18.08
CA THR A 12 -5.74 -6.03 -16.62
C THR A 12 -7.08 -6.45 -16.04
N LYS A 13 -7.05 -7.32 -15.02
CA LYS A 13 -8.23 -7.80 -14.29
C LYS A 13 -7.92 -7.85 -12.80
N LEU A 14 -8.82 -7.31 -11.98
CA LEU A 14 -8.81 -7.57 -10.55
C LEU A 14 -9.46 -8.92 -10.27
N GLU A 15 -8.84 -9.70 -9.40
CA GLU A 15 -9.33 -10.99 -8.95
C GLU A 15 -9.17 -11.10 -7.44
N CYS A 16 -10.19 -11.63 -6.77
CA CYS A 16 -10.08 -12.01 -5.36
C CYS A 16 -9.66 -13.48 -5.29
N ALA A 17 -8.53 -13.76 -4.69
CA ALA A 17 -7.99 -15.11 -4.51
C ALA A 17 -7.81 -15.41 -3.02
N GLU A 18 -8.01 -16.66 -2.63
CA GLU A 18 -7.68 -17.13 -1.30
C GLU A 18 -6.20 -17.52 -1.24
N VAL A 19 -5.47 -16.95 -0.28
CA VAL A 19 -4.04 -17.20 -0.05
C VAL A 19 -3.84 -17.47 1.41
N ASN A 20 -3.43 -18.69 1.77
CA ASN A 20 -3.21 -19.11 3.16
C ASN A 20 -4.43 -18.86 4.08
N GLY A 21 -5.64 -19.10 3.58
CA GLY A 21 -6.89 -18.88 4.32
C GLY A 21 -7.31 -17.39 4.44
N LEU A 22 -6.65 -16.50 3.71
CA LEU A 22 -7.00 -15.08 3.68
C LEU A 22 -7.38 -14.67 2.25
N SER A 23 -8.44 -13.88 2.14
CA SER A 23 -8.81 -13.27 0.86
C SER A 23 -7.83 -12.17 0.50
N SER A 24 -7.30 -12.22 -0.72
CA SER A 24 -6.33 -11.25 -1.26
C SER A 24 -6.77 -10.81 -2.65
N VAL A 25 -6.77 -9.50 -2.89
CA VAL A 25 -7.05 -8.95 -4.21
C VAL A 25 -5.76 -8.86 -5.02
N ARG A 26 -5.77 -9.42 -6.22
CA ARG A 26 -4.64 -9.47 -7.14
C ARG A 26 -4.97 -8.73 -8.43
N LEU A 27 -3.97 -8.09 -9.01
CA LEU A 27 -4.05 -7.52 -10.34
C LEU A 27 -3.38 -8.47 -11.33
N LEU A 28 -4.18 -9.08 -12.18
CA LEU A 28 -3.70 -9.91 -13.27
C LEU A 28 -3.37 -9.04 -14.48
N VAL A 29 -2.30 -9.38 -15.17
CA VAL A 29 -1.92 -8.82 -16.47
C VAL A 29 -1.93 -9.94 -17.51
N ASP A 30 -2.78 -9.82 -18.51
CA ASP A 30 -3.02 -10.87 -19.53
C ASP A 30 -3.31 -12.25 -18.91
N GLY A 31 -4.03 -12.27 -17.78
CA GLY A 31 -4.38 -13.47 -17.03
C GLY A 31 -3.32 -14.01 -16.08
N TYR A 32 -2.14 -13.36 -15.98
CA TYR A 32 -1.03 -13.77 -15.15
C TYR A 32 -0.85 -12.82 -13.95
N PHE A 33 -0.60 -13.39 -12.74
CA PHE A 33 -0.21 -12.62 -11.56
C PHE A 33 1.31 -12.68 -11.39
N PRO A 34 2.02 -11.54 -11.57
CA PRO A 34 3.49 -11.50 -11.57
C PRO A 34 4.07 -11.50 -10.14
N GLU A 35 3.77 -12.52 -9.34
CA GLU A 35 4.09 -12.58 -7.92
C GLU A 35 5.60 -12.52 -7.63
N LYS A 36 6.40 -13.15 -8.45
CA LYS A 36 7.86 -13.17 -8.30
C LYS A 36 8.47 -11.87 -8.83
N GLU A 37 8.02 -11.45 -9.98
CA GLU A 37 8.56 -10.30 -10.72
C GLU A 37 8.35 -8.98 -9.96
N ILE A 38 7.22 -8.80 -9.27
CA ILE A 38 6.96 -7.60 -8.46
C ILE A 38 7.90 -7.46 -7.25
N ARG A 39 8.58 -8.53 -6.85
CA ARG A 39 9.52 -8.55 -5.72
C ARG A 39 10.98 -8.48 -6.14
N MET A 40 11.26 -8.44 -7.43
CA MET A 40 12.64 -8.37 -7.94
C MET A 40 13.25 -6.99 -7.69
N PRO A 41 14.57 -6.92 -7.45
CA PRO A 41 15.28 -5.65 -7.24
C PRO A 41 15.11 -4.67 -8.41
N GLU A 42 15.08 -5.16 -9.64
CA GLU A 42 14.89 -4.38 -10.86
C GLU A 42 13.52 -3.71 -10.88
N THR A 43 12.48 -4.42 -10.45
CA THR A 43 11.13 -3.87 -10.31
C THR A 43 11.10 -2.78 -9.24
N ALA A 44 11.73 -3.01 -8.09
CA ALA A 44 11.83 -2.02 -7.02
C ALA A 44 12.56 -0.75 -7.48
N ALA A 45 13.62 -0.88 -8.28
CA ALA A 45 14.35 0.25 -8.86
C ALA A 45 13.50 1.04 -9.88
N ALA A 46 12.71 0.35 -10.69
CA ALA A 46 11.87 0.97 -11.72
C ALA A 46 10.62 1.67 -11.15
N VAL A 47 10.10 1.17 -10.02
CA VAL A 47 8.83 1.64 -9.42
C VAL A 47 8.81 3.16 -9.20
N ALA A 48 9.90 3.78 -8.76
CA ALA A 48 9.95 5.21 -8.49
C ALA A 48 9.71 6.05 -9.75
N HIS A 49 10.28 5.62 -10.88
CA HIS A 49 10.12 6.30 -12.18
C HIS A 49 8.72 6.10 -12.75
N VAL A 50 8.22 4.88 -12.70
CA VAL A 50 6.87 4.54 -13.19
C VAL A 50 5.79 5.24 -12.37
N ALA A 51 5.93 5.24 -11.04
CA ALA A 51 5.00 5.86 -10.12
C ALA A 51 5.00 7.41 -10.20
N ALA A 52 6.00 8.04 -10.80
CA ALA A 52 6.02 9.48 -11.03
C ALA A 52 5.15 9.91 -12.24
N VAL A 53 4.77 8.99 -13.13
CA VAL A 53 3.98 9.30 -14.34
C VAL A 53 2.53 9.56 -13.95
N PRO A 54 1.96 10.77 -14.19
CA PRO A 54 0.61 11.13 -13.73
C PRO A 54 -0.49 10.20 -14.25
N LYS A 55 -0.42 9.76 -15.50
CA LYS A 55 -1.41 8.83 -16.09
C LYS A 55 -1.36 7.45 -15.41
N VAL A 56 -0.17 6.97 -15.06
CA VAL A 56 0.00 5.71 -14.30
C VAL A 56 -0.61 5.85 -12.91
N ARG A 57 -0.37 6.96 -12.22
CA ARG A 57 -0.97 7.22 -10.91
C ARG A 57 -2.49 7.26 -10.96
N ALA A 58 -3.05 7.97 -11.95
CA ALA A 58 -4.50 8.03 -12.12
C ALA A 58 -5.11 6.63 -12.35
N TRP A 59 -4.49 5.83 -13.20
CA TRP A 59 -4.89 4.45 -13.45
C TRP A 59 -4.76 3.58 -12.18
N MET A 60 -3.63 3.66 -11.46
CA MET A 60 -3.42 2.93 -10.22
C MET A 60 -4.44 3.31 -9.15
N LYS A 61 -4.69 4.62 -8.96
CA LYS A 61 -5.71 5.09 -8.03
C LYS A 61 -7.08 4.50 -8.35
N LYS A 62 -7.49 4.53 -9.63
CA LYS A 62 -8.75 3.93 -10.06
C LYS A 62 -8.78 2.44 -9.75
N THR A 63 -7.74 1.70 -10.12
CA THR A 63 -7.63 0.24 -9.91
C THR A 63 -7.67 -0.11 -8.41
N GLN A 64 -7.00 0.67 -7.56
CA GLN A 64 -7.05 0.48 -6.10
C GLN A 64 -8.46 0.75 -5.55
N ARG A 65 -9.16 1.77 -6.03
CA ARG A 65 -10.55 2.04 -5.64
C ARG A 65 -11.51 0.95 -6.11
N ASP A 66 -11.29 0.40 -7.29
CA ASP A 66 -12.11 -0.68 -7.84
C ASP A 66 -12.05 -1.97 -6.98
N CYS A 67 -11.05 -2.11 -6.08
CA CYS A 67 -10.98 -3.25 -5.14
C CYS A 67 -12.18 -3.32 -4.18
N ILE A 68 -12.88 -2.22 -3.93
CA ILE A 68 -14.11 -2.17 -3.10
C ILE A 68 -15.18 -3.18 -3.59
N GLN A 69 -15.20 -3.50 -4.88
CA GLN A 69 -16.16 -4.46 -5.44
C GLN A 69 -16.14 -5.84 -4.75
N PHE A 70 -15.03 -6.17 -4.06
CA PHE A 70 -14.88 -7.44 -3.36
C PHE A 70 -15.32 -7.38 -1.88
N GLY A 71 -15.88 -6.26 -1.42
CA GLY A 71 -16.38 -6.09 -0.05
C GLY A 71 -15.45 -5.27 0.84
N ASN A 72 -15.43 -5.58 2.13
CA ASN A 72 -14.57 -4.88 3.09
C ASN A 72 -13.09 -5.07 2.74
N LEU A 73 -12.33 -3.97 2.79
CA LEU A 73 -10.97 -3.93 2.27
C LEU A 73 -10.01 -3.42 3.34
N VAL A 74 -8.90 -4.13 3.52
CA VAL A 74 -7.71 -3.62 4.21
C VAL A 74 -6.64 -3.35 3.15
N MET A 75 -6.18 -2.12 3.08
CA MET A 75 -5.17 -1.71 2.10
C MET A 75 -4.02 -0.98 2.77
N GLU A 76 -2.81 -1.38 2.46
CA GLU A 76 -1.61 -0.71 2.90
C GLU A 76 -0.97 0.13 1.78
N GLY A 77 -0.27 1.18 2.14
CA GLY A 77 0.47 2.01 1.19
C GLY A 77 0.84 3.36 1.77
N ARG A 78 1.56 4.14 0.97
CA ARG A 78 2.11 5.44 1.38
C ARG A 78 1.12 6.59 1.26
N ASP A 79 0.13 6.46 0.39
CA ASP A 79 -0.83 7.51 0.05
C ASP A 79 -2.28 7.00 0.01
N ILE A 80 -2.55 5.85 0.63
CA ILE A 80 -3.89 5.25 0.63
C ILE A 80 -4.90 6.18 1.32
N GLY A 81 -4.60 6.62 2.53
CA GLY A 81 -5.50 7.49 3.30
C GLY A 81 -5.50 8.96 2.89
N THR A 82 -4.53 9.41 2.09
CA THR A 82 -4.45 10.80 1.60
C THR A 82 -5.00 10.97 0.19
N ASN A 83 -4.84 9.96 -0.65
CA ASN A 83 -5.13 10.07 -2.09
C ASN A 83 -6.13 9.03 -2.59
N VAL A 84 -6.03 7.76 -2.16
CA VAL A 84 -6.89 6.70 -2.69
C VAL A 84 -8.24 6.69 -2.00
N PHE A 85 -8.28 6.66 -0.67
CA PHE A 85 -9.48 6.66 0.18
C PHE A 85 -9.43 7.77 1.24
N PRO A 86 -9.38 9.05 0.84
CA PRO A 86 -9.34 10.15 1.79
C PRO A 86 -10.64 10.28 2.62
N GLU A 87 -11.73 9.73 2.14
CA GLU A 87 -13.06 9.78 2.75
C GLU A 87 -13.29 8.76 3.89
N THR A 88 -12.47 7.71 4.00
CA THR A 88 -12.68 6.70 5.05
C THR A 88 -12.35 7.24 6.44
N ASP A 89 -13.09 6.80 7.46
CA ASP A 89 -12.79 7.07 8.87
C ASP A 89 -11.75 6.09 9.44
N PHE A 90 -11.56 4.94 8.79
CA PHE A 90 -10.63 3.88 9.20
C PHE A 90 -9.23 4.13 8.65
N LYS A 91 -8.58 5.22 9.10
CA LYS A 91 -7.21 5.58 8.69
C LYS A 91 -6.24 5.42 9.85
N PHE A 92 -5.20 4.63 9.62
CA PHE A 92 -4.14 4.40 10.59
C PHE A 92 -2.79 4.69 9.95
N TYR A 93 -1.97 5.48 10.62
CA TYR A 93 -0.59 5.73 10.23
C TYR A 93 0.32 4.99 11.19
N LEU A 94 0.94 3.91 10.69
CA LEU A 94 1.93 3.15 11.48
C LEU A 94 3.27 3.85 11.38
N ASP A 95 3.78 4.27 12.53
CA ASP A 95 5.08 4.90 12.67
C ASP A 95 6.03 4.01 13.47
N ALA A 96 7.31 4.04 13.11
CA ALA A 96 8.38 3.41 13.86
C ALA A 96 9.69 4.14 13.61
N THR A 97 10.63 4.04 14.54
CA THR A 97 11.96 4.62 14.36
C THR A 97 12.63 4.07 13.09
N LEU A 98 13.50 4.89 12.49
CA LEU A 98 14.23 4.46 11.29
C LEU A 98 15.06 3.19 11.57
N ALA A 99 15.68 3.11 12.76
CA ALA A 99 16.46 1.95 13.19
C ALA A 99 15.61 0.67 13.21
N GLU A 100 14.41 0.74 13.82
CA GLU A 100 13.49 -0.38 13.89
C GLU A 100 13.01 -0.83 12.51
N ARG A 101 12.61 0.14 11.67
CA ARG A 101 12.17 -0.16 10.29
C ARG A 101 13.28 -0.79 9.47
N SER A 102 14.53 -0.32 9.63
CA SER A 102 15.70 -0.90 8.95
C SER A 102 15.99 -2.32 9.44
N ALA A 103 15.89 -2.57 10.75
CA ALA A 103 16.07 -3.90 11.31
C ALA A 103 15.02 -4.90 10.78
N ARG A 104 13.72 -4.49 10.75
CA ARG A 104 12.65 -5.32 10.19
C ARG A 104 12.90 -5.66 8.71
N ARG A 105 13.28 -4.66 7.90
CA ARG A 105 13.60 -4.88 6.47
C ARG A 105 14.80 -5.81 6.27
N ALA A 106 15.83 -5.65 7.10
CA ALA A 106 16.99 -6.55 7.05
C ALA A 106 16.59 -8.00 7.39
N ALA A 107 15.71 -8.21 8.38
CA ALA A 107 15.17 -9.51 8.71
C ALA A 107 14.35 -10.14 7.57
N ASP A 108 13.66 -9.31 6.77
CA ASP A 108 12.94 -9.71 5.55
C ASP A 108 13.88 -9.94 4.34
N GLY A 109 15.20 -9.81 4.52
CA GLY A 109 16.18 -9.94 3.44
C GLY A 109 16.24 -8.75 2.48
N VAL A 110 15.62 -7.62 2.83
CA VAL A 110 15.56 -6.42 1.99
C VAL A 110 16.59 -5.40 2.47
N ASN A 111 17.62 -5.16 1.67
CA ASN A 111 18.61 -4.12 1.92
C ASN A 111 18.25 -2.85 1.15
N GLU A 112 17.54 -1.93 1.81
CA GLU A 112 17.05 -0.69 1.21
C GLU A 112 17.41 0.52 2.08
N ASN A 113 17.82 1.62 1.44
CA ASN A 113 18.00 2.90 2.13
C ASN A 113 16.63 3.56 2.39
N LEU A 114 16.02 3.21 3.54
CA LEU A 114 14.69 3.71 3.92
C LEU A 114 14.64 5.23 4.07
N ALA A 115 15.70 5.86 4.57
CA ALA A 115 15.74 7.32 4.72
C ALA A 115 15.66 8.01 3.36
N ALA A 116 16.43 7.54 2.37
CA ALA A 116 16.38 8.07 1.02
C ALA A 116 15.04 7.80 0.33
N ARG A 117 14.39 6.68 0.64
CA ARG A 117 13.04 6.37 0.15
C ARG A 117 12.00 7.31 0.74
N ASP A 118 11.98 7.47 2.05
CA ASP A 118 11.04 8.36 2.74
C ASP A 118 11.19 9.81 2.27
N GLN A 119 12.42 10.26 2.06
CA GLN A 119 12.68 11.58 1.52
C GLN A 119 12.11 11.74 0.10
N ARG A 120 12.35 10.79 -0.80
CA ARG A 120 11.78 10.81 -2.15
C ARG A 120 10.25 10.78 -2.12
N ASP A 121 9.66 9.95 -1.25
CA ASP A 121 8.21 9.82 -1.13
C ASP A 121 7.58 11.12 -0.58
N SER A 122 8.24 11.82 0.35
CA SER A 122 7.76 13.09 0.90
C SER A 122 7.88 14.26 -0.07
N GLN A 123 8.85 14.20 -0.99
CA GLN A 123 9.11 15.27 -1.97
C GLN A 123 8.32 15.09 -3.29
N ARG A 124 7.48 14.08 -3.40
CA ARG A 124 6.66 13.89 -4.60
C ARG A 124 5.72 15.07 -4.83
N ALA A 125 5.67 15.57 -6.05
CA ALA A 125 4.73 16.62 -6.45
C ALA A 125 3.26 16.15 -6.39
N VAL A 126 3.02 14.84 -6.56
CA VAL A 126 1.69 14.24 -6.53
C VAL A 126 1.67 13.11 -5.50
N ALA A 127 0.74 13.17 -4.57
CA ALA A 127 0.55 12.22 -3.48
C ALA A 127 1.84 11.98 -2.65
N PRO A 128 2.38 13.02 -2.00
CA PRO A 128 3.53 12.89 -1.10
C PRO A 128 3.22 11.98 0.07
N LEU A 129 4.26 11.41 0.68
CA LEU A 129 4.13 10.70 1.95
C LEU A 129 3.80 11.72 3.04
N MET A 130 2.61 11.62 3.59
CA MET A 130 2.12 12.47 4.67
C MET A 130 1.06 11.74 5.50
N ILE A 131 0.88 12.18 6.73
CA ILE A 131 -0.19 11.67 7.59
C ILE A 131 -1.52 12.20 7.04
N ALA A 132 -2.45 11.28 6.77
CA ALA A 132 -3.78 11.66 6.29
C ALA A 132 -4.58 12.39 7.37
N LEU A 133 -5.37 13.36 6.97
CA LEU A 133 -6.27 14.06 7.89
C LEU A 133 -7.22 13.04 8.55
N GLY A 134 -7.32 13.10 9.88
CA GLY A 134 -8.12 12.18 10.68
C GLY A 134 -7.48 10.78 10.87
N ALA A 135 -6.27 10.55 10.40
CA ALA A 135 -5.59 9.29 10.65
C ALA A 135 -5.11 9.19 12.11
N LYS A 136 -5.34 8.03 12.71
CA LYS A 136 -4.75 7.70 14.02
C LYS A 136 -3.30 7.28 13.84
N VAL A 137 -2.38 8.00 14.48
CA VAL A 137 -0.95 7.64 14.47
C VAL A 137 -0.69 6.61 15.56
N ILE A 138 -0.05 5.52 15.18
CA ILE A 138 0.35 4.41 16.08
C ILE A 138 1.85 4.20 15.94
N ASN A 139 2.61 4.50 16.98
CA ASN A 139 4.00 4.13 17.04
C ASN A 139 4.13 2.67 17.49
N ASN A 140 4.64 1.82 16.60
CA ASN A 140 4.79 0.38 16.84
C ASN A 140 6.25 -0.07 16.98
N SER A 141 7.18 0.85 17.27
CA SER A 141 8.62 0.54 17.38
C SER A 141 8.93 -0.61 18.33
N ALA A 142 8.21 -0.69 19.47
CA ALA A 142 8.41 -1.73 20.49
C ALA A 142 7.37 -2.85 20.43
N MET A 143 6.63 -2.99 19.33
CA MET A 143 5.52 -3.94 19.20
C MET A 143 5.85 -5.04 18.19
N THR A 144 5.36 -6.26 18.48
CA THR A 144 5.30 -7.32 17.48
C THR A 144 4.17 -7.04 16.47
N SER A 145 4.14 -7.81 15.37
CA SER A 145 3.06 -7.71 14.38
C SER A 145 1.71 -8.07 15.00
N GLU A 146 1.66 -9.08 15.89
CA GLU A 146 0.44 -9.51 16.59
C GLU A 146 -0.07 -8.41 17.55
N GLN A 147 0.84 -7.77 18.30
CA GLN A 147 0.48 -6.67 19.20
C GLN A 147 -0.07 -5.49 18.42
N THR A 148 0.59 -5.14 17.31
CA THR A 148 0.14 -4.06 16.41
C THR A 148 -1.24 -4.38 15.82
N SER A 149 -1.45 -5.60 15.33
CA SER A 149 -2.72 -6.04 14.77
C SER A 149 -3.85 -6.02 15.79
N ARG A 150 -3.58 -6.45 17.02
CA ARG A 150 -4.56 -6.41 18.12
C ARG A 150 -4.98 -4.98 18.44
N LEU A 151 -4.00 -4.08 18.56
CA LEU A 151 -4.27 -2.66 18.80
C LEU A 151 -5.11 -2.05 17.66
N LEU A 152 -4.77 -2.34 16.41
CA LEU A 152 -5.54 -1.88 15.25
C LEU A 152 -6.99 -2.38 15.29
N LEU A 153 -7.21 -3.64 15.60
CA LEU A 153 -8.55 -4.21 15.73
C LEU A 153 -9.37 -3.55 16.84
N GLU A 154 -8.75 -3.24 17.99
CA GLU A 154 -9.40 -2.51 19.07
C GLU A 154 -9.83 -1.11 18.63
N GLU A 155 -8.97 -0.41 17.91
CA GLU A 155 -9.28 0.92 17.37
C GLU A 155 -10.37 0.89 16.29
N ILE A 156 -10.34 -0.10 15.41
CA ILE A 156 -11.40 -0.31 14.41
C ILE A 156 -12.73 -0.53 15.10
N ARG A 157 -12.78 -1.37 16.15
CA ARG A 157 -14.03 -1.64 16.90
C ARG A 157 -14.61 -0.40 17.55
N LYS A 158 -13.76 0.54 18.00
CA LYS A 158 -14.22 1.83 18.56
C LYS A 158 -14.86 2.74 17.50
N LEU A 159 -14.43 2.63 16.25
CA LEU A 159 -14.95 3.41 15.13
C LEU A 159 -16.20 2.78 14.49
N MET A 160 -16.42 1.48 14.73
CA MET A 160 -17.61 0.80 14.20
C MET A 160 -18.85 1.25 14.98
N PRO A 161 -19.97 1.53 14.30
CA PRO A 161 -21.23 1.78 15.00
C PRO A 161 -21.59 0.56 15.85
N ALA A 162 -22.15 0.80 17.05
CA ALA A 162 -22.66 -0.28 17.88
C ALA A 162 -23.65 -1.13 17.06
N ALA A 163 -23.45 -2.44 17.07
CA ALA A 163 -24.40 -3.38 16.45
C ALA A 163 -25.78 -3.14 17.07
N LYS A 164 -26.74 -2.78 16.24
CA LYS A 164 -28.15 -2.64 16.64
C LYS A 164 -28.75 -4.02 16.88
#